data_4b76cb0d3765b1df7db0053c3e7fd74b
#
_entry.id   4b76cb0d3765b1df7db0053c3e7fd74b
#
_cell.length_a   1.000
_cell.length_b   1.000
_cell.length_c   1.000
_cell.angle_alpha   90.00
_cell.angle_beta   90.00
_cell.angle_gamma   90.00
#
_symmetry.space_group_name_H-M   'P 1'
#
loop_
_entity.id
_entity.type
_entity.pdbx_description
1 polymer ?
#
loop_
_entity_poly.entity_id
_entity_poly.type
_entity_poly.pdbx_seq_one_letter_code
_entity_poly.pdbx_strand_id
1 'polypeptide(L)'
;ADIVLATDPDADRLGVYCKDTKSGEYVTFTGNMSGMLIAEYILREKTATGTMPENPALVETIVTTDMAKAMAASYGVALIEVLTGFKYIGEQIKWFEQNHSHNYVFGLEESYGCLAGTYARDKDACVAVMMLCEVASWCKKHGKTLWDAMIDLYEKYGYYREGLSTMTLKGIDGAAQIQQMMSDMRSNPKKTLGGFEVLAVRDYKEDTRKDLKTGEVTKTGLPASNVLYYELSDNAWCCVRPSGT
;
A
#
# COMPACT_ATOMS: atom_id res chain seq x y z
N ALA A 1 25.86 -8.92 -7.54
CA ALA A 1 24.72 -8.37 -8.25
C ALA A 1 24.34 -7.01 -7.63
N ASP A 2 23.77 -6.10 -8.43
CA ASP A 2 23.31 -4.79 -7.92
C ASP A 2 21.95 -4.93 -7.25
N ILE A 3 21.08 -5.80 -7.82
CA ILE A 3 19.76 -6.15 -7.32
C ILE A 3 19.55 -7.66 -7.40
N VAL A 4 18.69 -8.19 -6.53
CA VAL A 4 18.19 -9.56 -6.58
C VAL A 4 16.66 -9.51 -6.53
N LEU A 5 16.02 -10.15 -7.48
CA LEU A 5 14.58 -10.19 -7.65
C LEU A 5 14.11 -11.64 -7.59
N ALA A 6 13.08 -11.92 -6.80
CA ALA A 6 12.52 -13.26 -6.65
C ALA A 6 10.99 -13.19 -6.59
N THR A 7 10.32 -13.91 -7.46
CA THR A 7 8.86 -14.06 -7.41
C THR A 7 8.47 -15.19 -6.47
N ASP A 8 7.23 -15.16 -6.00
CA ASP A 8 6.59 -16.32 -5.39
C ASP A 8 6.16 -17.34 -6.48
N PRO A 9 5.65 -18.53 -6.07
CA PRO A 9 5.41 -19.62 -7.03
C PRO A 9 4.40 -19.34 -8.13
N ASP A 10 3.40 -18.49 -7.87
CA ASP A 10 2.37 -18.08 -8.82
C ASP A 10 2.71 -16.76 -9.55
N ALA A 11 3.90 -16.19 -9.26
CA ALA A 11 4.45 -15.00 -9.90
C ALA A 11 3.54 -13.77 -9.85
N ASP A 12 2.86 -13.58 -8.72
CA ASP A 12 2.03 -12.40 -8.48
C ASP A 12 2.68 -11.39 -7.51
N ARG A 13 3.71 -11.78 -6.73
CA ARG A 13 4.46 -10.96 -5.78
C ARG A 13 5.95 -11.00 -6.08
N LEU A 14 6.64 -9.90 -5.71
CA LEU A 14 8.05 -9.72 -6.00
C LEU A 14 8.84 -9.32 -4.75
N GLY A 15 9.71 -10.20 -4.27
CA GLY A 15 10.73 -9.89 -3.27
C GLY A 15 11.93 -9.20 -3.90
N VAL A 16 12.48 -8.20 -3.22
CA VAL A 16 13.54 -7.33 -3.74
C VAL A 16 14.66 -7.17 -2.73
N TYR A 17 15.89 -7.40 -3.16
CA TYR A 17 17.11 -7.03 -2.45
C TYR A 17 17.92 -6.07 -3.30
N CYS A 18 18.44 -5.03 -2.71
CA CYS A 18 19.33 -4.08 -3.34
C CYS A 18 20.62 -3.95 -2.55
N LYS A 19 21.74 -3.88 -3.23
CA LYS A 19 23.03 -3.62 -2.60
C LYS A 19 23.14 -2.15 -2.21
N ASP A 20 23.32 -1.89 -0.92
CA ASP A 20 23.77 -0.58 -0.44
C ASP A 20 25.28 -0.47 -0.68
N THR A 21 25.68 0.46 -1.54
CA THR A 21 27.10 0.63 -1.89
C THR A 21 27.92 1.28 -0.78
N LYS A 22 27.28 1.93 0.21
CA LYS A 22 27.96 2.58 1.33
C LYS A 22 28.37 1.56 2.40
N SER A 23 27.45 0.66 2.76
CA SER A 23 27.72 -0.41 3.73
C SER A 23 28.29 -1.67 3.07
N GLY A 24 28.04 -1.89 1.79
CA GLY A 24 28.35 -3.12 1.07
C GLY A 24 27.35 -4.26 1.32
N GLU A 25 26.36 -4.04 2.17
CA GLU A 25 25.34 -5.03 2.56
C GLU A 25 24.14 -5.01 1.61
N TYR A 26 23.35 -6.09 1.64
CA TYR A 26 22.09 -6.14 0.91
C TYR A 26 20.93 -5.70 1.82
N VAL A 27 20.16 -4.73 1.35
CA VAL A 27 18.94 -4.23 2.00
C VAL A 27 17.73 -4.93 1.39
N THR A 28 16.87 -5.49 2.26
CA THR A 28 15.57 -6.05 1.85
C THR A 28 14.55 -4.94 1.71
N PHE A 29 13.85 -4.89 0.60
CA PHE A 29 12.77 -3.94 0.41
C PHE A 29 11.44 -4.55 0.82
N THR A 30 10.59 -3.75 1.47
CA THR A 30 9.18 -4.09 1.68
C THR A 30 8.40 -3.93 0.37
N GLY A 31 7.18 -4.48 0.32
CA GLY A 31 6.28 -4.27 -0.81
C GLY A 31 5.99 -2.79 -1.06
N ASN A 32 5.81 -2.02 0.03
CA ASN A 32 5.62 -0.58 -0.05
C ASN A 32 6.83 0.13 -0.66
N MET A 33 8.05 -0.18 -0.24
CA MET A 33 9.27 0.43 -0.78
C MET A 33 9.42 0.18 -2.28
N SER A 34 9.29 -1.07 -2.71
CA SER A 34 9.39 -1.42 -4.13
C SER A 34 8.25 -0.83 -4.95
N GLY A 35 7.03 -0.85 -4.42
CA GLY A 35 5.87 -0.24 -5.06
C GLY A 35 6.00 1.28 -5.24
N MET A 36 6.50 1.98 -4.22
CA MET A 36 6.72 3.43 -4.32
C MET A 36 7.83 3.82 -5.30
N LEU A 37 8.91 3.02 -5.40
CA LEU A 37 9.94 3.24 -6.42
C LEU A 37 9.38 3.10 -7.84
N ILE A 38 8.55 2.08 -8.08
CA ILE A 38 7.88 1.89 -9.38
C ILE A 38 6.90 3.04 -9.64
N ALA A 39 6.08 3.41 -8.66
CA ALA A 39 5.11 4.50 -8.79
C ALA A 39 5.79 5.83 -9.14
N GLU A 40 6.83 6.21 -8.40
CA GLU A 40 7.60 7.42 -8.67
C GLU A 40 8.20 7.42 -10.08
N TYR A 41 8.78 6.29 -10.48
CA TYR A 41 9.36 6.15 -11.82
C TYR A 41 8.30 6.36 -12.91
N ILE A 42 7.15 5.68 -12.80
CA ILE A 42 6.06 5.80 -13.77
C ILE A 42 5.54 7.24 -13.84
N LEU A 43 5.26 7.86 -12.70
CA LEU A 43 4.71 9.21 -12.64
C LEU A 43 5.70 10.25 -13.19
N ARG A 44 6.96 10.14 -12.83
CA ARG A 44 8.03 11.00 -13.32
C ARG A 44 8.21 10.90 -14.84
N GLU A 45 8.35 9.68 -15.36
CA GLU A 45 8.58 9.47 -16.79
C GLU A 45 7.36 9.89 -17.63
N LYS A 46 6.14 9.58 -17.17
CA LYS A 46 4.92 10.05 -17.85
C LYS A 46 4.80 11.58 -17.86
N THR A 47 5.19 12.23 -16.76
CA THR A 47 5.21 13.69 -16.69
C THR A 47 6.28 14.26 -17.63
N ALA A 48 7.50 13.73 -17.59
CA ALA A 48 8.61 14.21 -18.41
C ALA A 48 8.37 14.04 -19.91
N THR A 49 7.68 12.97 -20.32
CA THR A 49 7.37 12.68 -21.72
C THR A 49 6.04 13.25 -22.21
N GLY A 50 5.26 13.88 -21.32
CA GLY A 50 3.91 14.39 -21.66
C GLY A 50 2.89 13.30 -21.99
N THR A 51 3.10 12.08 -21.45
CA THR A 51 2.21 10.91 -21.66
C THR A 51 1.34 10.59 -20.44
N MET A 52 1.26 11.51 -19.47
CA MET A 52 0.32 11.36 -18.37
C MET A 52 -1.12 11.42 -18.93
N PRO A 53 -1.96 10.44 -18.65
CA PRO A 53 -3.34 10.47 -19.13
C PRO A 53 -4.14 11.57 -18.44
N GLU A 54 -5.30 11.91 -18.98
CA GLU A 54 -6.28 12.76 -18.28
C GLU A 54 -6.82 12.05 -17.03
N ASN A 55 -7.10 12.79 -15.96
CA ASN A 55 -7.60 12.23 -14.69
C ASN A 55 -6.85 10.97 -14.22
N PRO A 56 -5.51 11.03 -14.08
CA PRO A 56 -4.72 9.86 -13.71
C PRO A 56 -5.01 9.42 -12.27
N ALA A 57 -5.01 8.11 -12.03
CA ALA A 57 -5.22 7.55 -10.70
C ALA A 57 -4.17 6.50 -10.34
N LEU A 58 -3.68 6.59 -9.09
CA LEU A 58 -3.06 5.50 -8.36
C LEU A 58 -4.12 4.80 -7.52
N VAL A 59 -4.03 3.49 -7.37
CA VAL A 59 -4.94 2.70 -6.53
C VAL A 59 -4.14 1.90 -5.53
N GLU A 60 -4.48 2.01 -4.24
CA GLU A 60 -3.84 1.24 -3.18
C GLU A 60 -4.85 0.70 -2.17
N THR A 61 -4.40 -0.23 -1.31
CA THR A 61 -5.24 -0.67 -0.20
C THR A 61 -5.10 0.27 1.01
N ILE A 62 -6.13 0.29 1.87
CA ILE A 62 -6.14 1.08 3.12
C ILE A 62 -5.00 0.73 4.10
N VAL A 63 -4.22 -0.31 3.85
CA VAL A 63 -3.08 -0.74 4.67
C VAL A 63 -1.75 -0.65 3.90
N THR A 64 -1.73 0.02 2.76
CA THR A 64 -0.51 0.22 1.98
C THR A 64 0.32 1.33 2.62
N THR A 65 0.70 2.39 1.96
CA THR A 65 1.58 3.40 2.56
C THR A 65 1.07 4.82 2.36
N ASP A 66 1.03 5.62 3.42
CA ASP A 66 0.69 7.03 3.32
C ASP A 66 1.68 7.86 2.46
N MET A 67 2.85 7.32 2.12
CA MET A 67 3.75 7.95 1.14
C MET A 67 3.06 8.11 -0.22
N ALA A 68 2.17 7.19 -0.60
CA ALA A 68 1.40 7.28 -1.85
C ALA A 68 0.52 8.53 -1.90
N LYS A 69 -0.02 8.99 -0.74
CA LYS A 69 -0.80 10.23 -0.64
C LYS A 69 0.05 11.45 -0.99
N ALA A 70 1.24 11.54 -0.38
CA ALA A 70 2.16 12.63 -0.63
C ALA A 70 2.67 12.62 -2.09
N MET A 71 2.98 11.43 -2.61
CA MET A 71 3.42 11.26 -4.00
C MET A 71 2.33 11.64 -4.99
N ALA A 72 1.12 11.10 -4.86
CA ALA A 72 -0.02 11.39 -5.74
C ALA A 72 -0.33 12.89 -5.77
N ALA A 73 -0.36 13.54 -4.60
CA ALA A 73 -0.56 14.97 -4.49
C ALA A 73 0.50 15.79 -5.24
N SER A 74 1.77 15.36 -5.18
CA SER A 74 2.89 16.07 -5.84
C SER A 74 2.82 16.04 -7.37
N TYR A 75 2.16 15.02 -7.93
CA TYR A 75 1.96 14.85 -9.37
C TYR A 75 0.57 15.26 -9.87
N GLY A 76 -0.33 15.70 -8.96
CA GLY A 76 -1.72 16.00 -9.31
C GLY A 76 -2.51 14.76 -9.76
N VAL A 77 -2.16 13.59 -9.22
CA VAL A 77 -2.78 12.29 -9.50
C VAL A 77 -3.78 11.97 -8.39
N ALA A 78 -4.95 11.43 -8.75
CA ALA A 78 -5.90 10.94 -7.76
C ALA A 78 -5.35 9.69 -7.05
N LEU A 79 -5.49 9.62 -5.72
CA LEU A 79 -5.27 8.39 -4.98
C LEU A 79 -6.61 7.78 -4.59
N ILE A 80 -6.83 6.54 -4.97
CA ILE A 80 -8.02 5.76 -4.64
C ILE A 80 -7.64 4.66 -3.66
N GLU A 81 -8.15 4.74 -2.44
CA GLU A 81 -7.95 3.72 -1.41
C GLU A 81 -9.09 2.69 -1.47
N VAL A 82 -8.73 1.42 -1.44
CA VAL A 82 -9.68 0.29 -1.44
C VAL A 82 -9.40 -0.66 -0.26
N LEU A 83 -10.32 -1.59 -0.01
CA LEU A 83 -10.08 -2.66 0.97
C LEU A 83 -8.92 -3.55 0.53
N THR A 84 -8.34 -4.28 1.49
CA THR A 84 -7.25 -5.23 1.26
C THR A 84 -7.67 -6.35 0.31
N GLY A 85 -6.86 -6.60 -0.68
CA GLY A 85 -7.03 -7.61 -1.72
C GLY A 85 -7.09 -7.00 -3.11
N PHE A 86 -6.22 -7.47 -3.99
CA PHE A 86 -6.03 -6.91 -5.34
C PHE A 86 -7.30 -6.94 -6.21
N LYS A 87 -8.26 -7.82 -5.86
CA LYS A 87 -9.59 -7.84 -6.49
C LYS A 87 -10.29 -6.47 -6.48
N TYR A 88 -10.11 -5.70 -5.40
CA TYR A 88 -10.69 -4.36 -5.30
C TYR A 88 -9.94 -3.34 -6.17
N ILE A 89 -8.63 -3.49 -6.35
CA ILE A 89 -7.85 -2.71 -7.31
C ILE A 89 -8.30 -3.06 -8.73
N GLY A 90 -8.42 -4.34 -9.05
CA GLY A 90 -8.93 -4.82 -10.33
C GLY A 90 -10.38 -4.34 -10.63
N GLU A 91 -11.21 -4.23 -9.60
CA GLU A 91 -12.56 -3.67 -9.69
C GLU A 91 -12.54 -2.18 -10.03
N GLN A 92 -11.63 -1.38 -9.45
CA GLN A 92 -11.46 0.02 -9.81
C GLN A 92 -11.07 0.20 -11.28
N ILE A 93 -10.16 -0.63 -11.80
CA ILE A 93 -9.81 -0.61 -13.22
C ILE A 93 -11.07 -0.80 -14.08
N LYS A 94 -11.89 -1.82 -13.76
CA LYS A 94 -13.16 -2.09 -14.46
C LYS A 94 -14.11 -0.88 -14.40
N TRP A 95 -14.26 -0.27 -13.24
CA TRP A 95 -15.14 0.88 -13.08
C TRP A 95 -14.65 2.10 -13.86
N PHE A 96 -13.35 2.38 -13.86
CA PHE A 96 -12.78 3.46 -14.66
C PHE A 96 -13.02 3.27 -16.16
N GLU A 97 -12.90 2.02 -16.65
CA GLU A 97 -13.21 1.68 -18.04
C GLU A 97 -14.70 1.89 -18.39
N GLN A 98 -15.61 1.65 -17.42
CA GLN A 98 -17.05 1.76 -17.63
C GLN A 98 -17.57 3.19 -17.52
N ASN A 99 -17.07 3.96 -16.55
CA ASN A 99 -17.61 5.29 -16.23
C ASN A 99 -16.71 6.45 -16.69
N HIS A 100 -15.50 6.13 -17.19
CA HIS A 100 -14.51 7.11 -17.66
C HIS A 100 -14.15 8.20 -16.63
N SER A 101 -14.27 7.90 -15.34
CA SER A 101 -13.98 8.85 -14.27
C SER A 101 -12.48 9.12 -14.12
N HIS A 102 -11.65 8.09 -14.27
CA HIS A 102 -10.20 8.16 -14.13
C HIS A 102 -9.51 7.24 -15.12
N ASN A 103 -8.22 7.47 -15.30
CA ASN A 103 -7.32 6.57 -16.02
C ASN A 103 -6.35 5.92 -15.03
N TYR A 104 -6.43 4.62 -14.89
CA TYR A 104 -5.53 3.84 -14.04
C TYR A 104 -4.08 3.95 -14.52
N VAL A 105 -3.18 4.33 -13.64
CA VAL A 105 -1.74 4.45 -13.92
C VAL A 105 -0.97 3.30 -13.28
N PHE A 106 -1.22 3.04 -11.99
CA PHE A 106 -0.54 2.00 -11.22
C PHE A 106 -1.35 1.65 -9.97
N GLY A 107 -1.27 0.39 -9.53
CA GLY A 107 -1.85 -0.05 -8.28
C GLY A 107 -0.95 -1.00 -7.53
N LEU A 108 -1.04 -0.97 -6.19
CA LEU A 108 -0.15 -1.73 -5.33
C LEU A 108 -0.79 -2.15 -4.02
N GLU A 109 -0.24 -3.21 -3.45
CA GLU A 109 -0.51 -3.70 -2.10
C GLU A 109 0.80 -3.77 -1.29
N GLU A 110 0.71 -3.61 0.03
CA GLU A 110 1.83 -3.78 0.96
C GLU A 110 2.46 -5.18 0.89
N SER A 111 1.67 -6.16 0.47
CA SER A 111 2.05 -7.58 0.37
C SER A 111 2.82 -7.93 -0.90
N TYR A 112 3.65 -7.02 -1.40
CA TYR A 112 4.58 -7.19 -2.52
C TYR A 112 3.94 -7.29 -3.91
N GLY A 113 2.65 -7.06 -4.04
CA GLY A 113 1.93 -7.15 -5.30
C GLY A 113 1.66 -5.80 -5.94
N CYS A 114 1.81 -5.70 -7.25
CA CYS A 114 1.45 -4.50 -8.01
C CYS A 114 1.05 -4.84 -9.44
N LEU A 115 0.46 -3.84 -10.11
CA LEU A 115 0.12 -3.92 -11.53
C LEU A 115 0.34 -2.55 -12.19
N ALA A 116 1.11 -2.53 -13.27
CA ALA A 116 1.28 -1.37 -14.14
C ALA A 116 0.51 -1.59 -15.44
N GLY A 117 -0.51 -0.76 -15.69
CA GLY A 117 -1.38 -0.91 -16.86
C GLY A 117 -2.67 -1.71 -16.58
N THR A 118 -3.48 -1.89 -17.63
CA THR A 118 -4.85 -2.41 -17.49
C THR A 118 -5.08 -3.75 -18.23
N TYR A 119 -4.02 -4.41 -18.65
CA TYR A 119 -4.07 -5.69 -19.40
C TYR A 119 -4.50 -6.89 -18.54
N ALA A 120 -4.37 -6.78 -17.22
CA ALA A 120 -4.79 -7.76 -16.22
C ALA A 120 -5.69 -7.12 -15.15
N ARG A 121 -6.21 -7.94 -14.23
CA ARG A 121 -7.03 -7.49 -13.09
C ARG A 121 -6.49 -8.02 -11.76
N ASP A 122 -5.29 -8.55 -11.79
CA ASP A 122 -4.56 -9.02 -10.62
C ASP A 122 -3.08 -8.60 -10.71
N LYS A 123 -2.37 -8.80 -9.63
CA LYS A 123 -0.94 -8.53 -9.48
C LYS A 123 -0.13 -9.27 -10.55
N ASP A 124 0.95 -8.66 -11.00
CA ASP A 124 1.86 -9.27 -11.97
C ASP A 124 3.31 -9.01 -11.57
N ALA A 125 3.97 -10.04 -11.03
CA ALA A 125 5.37 -9.95 -10.67
C ALA A 125 6.30 -9.87 -11.90
N CYS A 126 5.90 -10.35 -13.06
CA CYS A 126 6.72 -10.24 -14.27
C CYS A 126 6.84 -8.76 -14.70
N VAL A 127 5.73 -8.01 -14.68
CA VAL A 127 5.80 -6.56 -14.93
C VAL A 127 6.53 -5.82 -13.82
N ALA A 128 6.38 -6.25 -12.57
CA ALA A 128 7.13 -5.66 -11.46
C ALA A 128 8.65 -5.84 -11.61
N VAL A 129 9.10 -7.04 -12.03
CA VAL A 129 10.51 -7.32 -12.37
C VAL A 129 11.00 -6.38 -13.47
N MET A 130 10.26 -6.29 -14.57
CA MET A 130 10.59 -5.41 -15.68
C MET A 130 10.73 -3.95 -15.22
N MET A 131 9.74 -3.44 -14.51
CA MET A 131 9.73 -2.07 -14.02
C MET A 131 10.89 -1.79 -13.06
N LEU A 132 11.18 -2.69 -12.12
CA LEU A 132 12.31 -2.49 -11.19
C LEU A 132 13.66 -2.59 -11.88
N CYS A 133 13.80 -3.40 -12.93
CA CYS A 133 15.00 -3.38 -13.77
C CYS A 133 15.18 -2.04 -14.48
N GLU A 134 14.10 -1.43 -14.98
CA GLU A 134 14.16 -0.08 -15.57
C GLU A 134 14.52 0.97 -14.53
N VAL A 135 13.89 0.95 -13.35
CA VAL A 135 14.21 1.86 -12.23
C VAL A 135 15.69 1.70 -11.85
N ALA A 136 16.19 0.48 -11.68
CA ALA A 136 17.58 0.22 -11.34
C ALA A 136 18.56 0.69 -12.43
N SER A 137 18.21 0.49 -13.69
CA SER A 137 19.00 0.97 -14.84
C SER A 137 19.06 2.50 -14.86
N TRP A 138 17.92 3.16 -14.63
CA TRP A 138 17.87 4.60 -14.51
C TRP A 138 18.72 5.11 -13.33
N CYS A 139 18.59 4.50 -12.16
CA CYS A 139 19.41 4.82 -10.99
C CYS A 139 20.90 4.68 -11.29
N LYS A 140 21.30 3.55 -11.88
CA LYS A 140 22.70 3.29 -12.23
C LYS A 140 23.26 4.31 -13.22
N LYS A 141 22.49 4.72 -14.21
CA LYS A 141 22.86 5.79 -15.15
C LYS A 141 23.12 7.14 -14.45
N HIS A 142 22.46 7.37 -13.29
CA HIS A 142 22.61 8.58 -12.47
C HIS A 142 23.55 8.39 -11.27
N GLY A 143 24.34 7.30 -11.24
CA GLY A 143 25.29 7.02 -10.17
C GLY A 143 24.65 6.61 -8.83
N LYS A 144 23.40 6.11 -8.85
CA LYS A 144 22.62 5.73 -7.67
C LYS A 144 22.28 4.25 -7.68
N THR A 145 21.98 3.72 -6.49
CA THR A 145 21.34 2.40 -6.30
C THR A 145 19.85 2.58 -6.11
N LEU A 146 19.07 1.47 -6.07
CA LEU A 146 17.66 1.53 -5.66
C LEU A 146 17.52 2.01 -4.20
N TRP A 147 18.52 1.70 -3.35
CA TRP A 147 18.51 2.17 -1.96
C TRP A 147 18.69 3.70 -1.89
N ASP A 148 19.61 4.25 -2.67
CA ASP A 148 19.77 5.71 -2.76
C ASP A 148 18.49 6.38 -3.27
N ALA A 149 17.83 5.77 -4.26
CA ALA A 149 16.55 6.29 -4.77
C ALA A 149 15.44 6.22 -3.71
N MET A 150 15.42 5.18 -2.85
CA MET A 150 14.48 5.11 -1.74
C MET A 150 14.72 6.19 -0.69
N ILE A 151 16.00 6.51 -0.41
CA ILE A 151 16.36 7.64 0.46
C ILE A 151 15.89 8.96 -0.14
N ASP A 152 16.08 9.17 -1.47
CA ASP A 152 15.54 10.36 -2.15
C ASP A 152 14.00 10.49 -1.97
N LEU A 153 13.26 9.37 -2.01
CA LEU A 153 11.81 9.39 -1.76
C LEU A 153 11.48 9.80 -0.32
N TYR A 154 12.23 9.30 0.65
CA TYR A 154 12.06 9.71 2.05
C TYR A 154 12.38 11.19 2.25
N GLU A 155 13.41 11.72 1.61
CA GLU A 155 13.74 13.14 1.66
C GLU A 155 12.66 14.01 0.99
N LYS A 156 12.08 13.52 -0.11
CA LYS A 156 11.06 14.24 -0.88
C LYS A 156 9.67 14.23 -0.23
N TYR A 157 9.24 13.08 0.28
CA TYR A 157 7.86 12.85 0.72
C TYR A 157 7.69 12.67 2.22
N GLY A 158 8.77 12.48 2.96
CA GLY A 158 8.79 12.15 4.38
C GLY A 158 9.16 10.68 4.63
N TYR A 159 9.61 10.40 5.85
CA TYR A 159 9.99 9.05 6.26
C TYR A 159 8.78 8.30 6.82
N TYR A 160 8.37 7.27 6.13
CA TYR A 160 7.27 6.38 6.53
C TYR A 160 7.87 5.08 7.06
N ARG A 161 7.62 4.79 8.35
CA ARG A 161 8.03 3.55 8.98
C ARG A 161 6.81 2.67 9.19
N GLU A 162 6.83 1.51 8.58
CA GLU A 162 5.74 0.54 8.60
C GLU A 162 6.17 -0.73 9.32
N GLY A 163 5.22 -1.43 9.91
CA GLY A 163 5.44 -2.69 10.58
C GLY A 163 4.23 -3.62 10.45
N LEU A 164 4.50 -4.91 10.37
CA LEU A 164 3.48 -5.95 10.35
C LEU A 164 3.69 -6.89 11.54
N SER A 165 2.63 -7.17 12.26
CA SER A 165 2.59 -8.22 13.28
C SER A 165 1.51 -9.23 12.94
N THR A 166 1.85 -10.50 12.91
CA THR A 166 0.92 -11.58 12.63
C THR A 166 0.78 -12.51 13.82
N MET A 167 -0.45 -12.98 14.06
CA MET A 167 -0.76 -14.00 15.05
C MET A 167 -1.51 -15.15 14.38
N THR A 168 -0.97 -16.34 14.47
CA THR A 168 -1.60 -17.55 13.92
C THR A 168 -2.17 -18.40 15.03
N LEU A 169 -3.48 -18.58 15.04
CA LEU A 169 -4.20 -19.49 15.94
C LEU A 169 -4.79 -20.63 15.12
N LYS A 170 -4.48 -21.86 15.50
CA LYS A 170 -4.82 -23.06 14.71
C LYS A 170 -6.16 -23.68 15.12
N GLY A 171 -6.81 -24.32 14.15
CA GLY A 171 -8.03 -25.08 14.35
C GLY A 171 -9.29 -24.24 14.58
N ILE A 172 -10.40 -24.91 14.86
CA ILE A 172 -11.72 -24.30 15.05
C ILE A 172 -11.71 -23.35 16.25
N ASP A 173 -11.06 -23.74 17.34
CA ASP A 173 -10.95 -22.92 18.55
C ASP A 173 -10.13 -21.64 18.27
N GLY A 174 -9.08 -21.73 17.46
CA GLY A 174 -8.30 -20.59 17.04
C GLY A 174 -9.12 -19.60 16.20
N ALA A 175 -9.94 -20.09 15.27
CA ALA A 175 -10.85 -19.25 14.50
C ALA A 175 -11.87 -18.54 15.39
N ALA A 176 -12.45 -19.24 16.37
CA ALA A 176 -13.37 -18.66 17.33
C ALA A 176 -12.70 -17.57 18.20
N GLN A 177 -11.47 -17.81 18.65
CA GLN A 177 -10.69 -16.82 19.39
C GLN A 177 -10.42 -15.57 18.58
N ILE A 178 -10.06 -15.69 17.30
CA ILE A 178 -9.84 -14.53 16.40
C ILE A 178 -11.13 -13.69 16.28
N GLN A 179 -12.28 -14.34 16.09
CA GLN A 179 -13.57 -13.64 16.03
C GLN A 179 -13.90 -12.95 17.34
N GLN A 180 -13.63 -13.60 18.49
CA GLN A 180 -13.83 -12.99 19.80
C GLN A 180 -12.94 -11.78 20.01
N MET A 181 -11.66 -11.86 19.64
CA MET A 181 -10.74 -10.72 19.71
C MET A 181 -11.25 -9.51 18.91
N MET A 182 -11.73 -9.72 17.68
CA MET A 182 -12.32 -8.65 16.87
C MET A 182 -13.58 -8.04 17.51
N SER A 183 -14.42 -8.88 18.12
CA SER A 183 -15.61 -8.45 18.86
C SER A 183 -15.25 -7.61 20.08
N ASP A 184 -14.27 -8.06 20.86
CA ASP A 184 -13.81 -7.36 22.06
C ASP A 184 -13.19 -6.00 21.72
N MET A 185 -12.41 -5.91 20.63
CA MET A 185 -11.83 -4.64 20.16
C MET A 185 -12.92 -3.66 19.72
N ARG A 186 -14.03 -4.12 19.13
CA ARG A 186 -15.18 -3.27 18.77
C ARG A 186 -15.92 -2.77 20.00
N SER A 187 -16.17 -3.67 20.97
CA SER A 187 -16.93 -3.35 22.18
C SER A 187 -16.15 -2.44 23.14
N ASN A 188 -14.83 -2.53 23.16
CA ASN A 188 -13.95 -1.81 24.06
C ASN A 188 -12.86 -1.06 23.29
N PRO A 189 -13.19 0.02 22.57
CA PRO A 189 -12.22 0.77 21.79
C PRO A 189 -11.14 1.34 22.73
N LYS A 190 -9.88 1.09 22.37
CA LYS A 190 -8.74 1.59 23.14
C LYS A 190 -8.59 3.10 22.96
N LYS A 191 -8.20 3.79 24.01
CA LYS A 191 -7.87 5.23 23.95
C LYS A 191 -6.43 5.47 23.47
N THR A 192 -5.57 4.48 23.62
CA THR A 192 -4.17 4.53 23.20
C THR A 192 -3.74 3.18 22.61
N LEU A 193 -2.90 3.21 21.58
CA LEU A 193 -2.27 2.05 20.98
C LEU A 193 -0.78 2.36 20.75
N GLY A 194 0.10 1.49 21.25
CA GLY A 194 1.54 1.66 21.07
C GLY A 194 2.12 2.98 21.60
N GLY A 195 1.45 3.63 22.56
CA GLY A 195 1.84 4.95 23.08
C GLY A 195 1.20 6.14 22.36
N PHE A 196 0.51 5.91 21.22
CA PHE A 196 -0.21 6.93 20.46
C PHE A 196 -1.66 7.07 20.94
N GLU A 197 -2.20 8.28 20.95
CA GLU A 197 -3.62 8.52 21.19
C GLU A 197 -4.45 8.06 19.99
N VAL A 198 -5.59 7.40 20.26
CA VAL A 198 -6.56 7.03 19.22
C VAL A 198 -7.50 8.19 18.97
N LEU A 199 -7.44 8.79 17.80
CA LEU A 199 -8.24 9.94 17.41
C LEU A 199 -9.60 9.54 16.84
N ALA A 200 -9.59 8.50 15.98
CA ALA A 200 -10.82 7.95 15.40
C ALA A 200 -10.67 6.44 15.14
N VAL A 201 -11.82 5.78 15.04
CA VAL A 201 -11.90 4.36 14.69
C VAL A 201 -12.80 4.20 13.48
N ARG A 202 -12.27 3.54 12.43
CA ARG A 202 -13.06 3.09 11.29
C ARG A 202 -13.41 1.62 11.50
N ASP A 203 -14.68 1.30 11.57
CA ASP A 203 -15.18 -0.08 11.54
C ASP A 203 -15.82 -0.34 10.18
N TYR A 204 -15.10 -1.03 9.33
CA TYR A 204 -15.57 -1.35 7.99
C TYR A 204 -16.69 -2.38 7.97
N LYS A 205 -16.89 -3.14 9.06
CA LYS A 205 -18.03 -4.07 9.18
C LYS A 205 -19.34 -3.32 9.30
N GLU A 206 -19.32 -2.22 10.04
CA GLU A 206 -20.50 -1.39 10.33
C GLU A 206 -20.59 -0.13 9.42
N ASP A 207 -19.65 0.02 8.46
CA ASP A 207 -19.52 1.20 7.59
C ASP A 207 -19.50 2.52 8.40
N THR A 208 -18.72 2.56 9.49
CA THR A 208 -18.65 3.72 10.39
C THR A 208 -17.21 4.18 10.61
N ARG A 209 -17.02 5.51 10.63
CA ARG A 209 -15.85 6.20 11.19
C ARG A 209 -16.31 7.05 12.35
N LYS A 210 -15.88 6.74 13.55
CA LYS A 210 -16.20 7.49 14.78
C LYS A 210 -14.99 8.29 15.25
N ASP A 211 -15.13 9.60 15.28
CA ASP A 211 -14.20 10.51 15.93
C ASP A 211 -14.36 10.40 17.45
N LEU A 212 -13.29 10.10 18.19
CA LEU A 212 -13.37 9.84 19.63
C LEU A 212 -13.37 11.13 20.45
N LYS A 213 -12.97 12.25 19.87
CA LYS A 213 -12.97 13.55 20.56
C LYS A 213 -14.33 14.25 20.44
N THR A 214 -14.90 14.25 19.25
CA THR A 214 -16.18 14.93 18.98
C THR A 214 -17.38 14.02 19.16
N GLY A 215 -17.20 12.70 19.04
CA GLY A 215 -18.26 11.70 18.99
C GLY A 215 -18.98 11.64 17.65
N GLU A 216 -18.54 12.40 16.64
CA GLU A 216 -19.11 12.40 15.29
C GLU A 216 -18.95 11.04 14.63
N VAL A 217 -20.00 10.57 13.96
CA VAL A 217 -20.00 9.32 13.22
C VAL A 217 -20.30 9.62 11.74
N THR A 218 -19.38 9.22 10.88
CA THR A 218 -19.50 9.30 9.43
C THR A 218 -19.38 7.90 8.81
N LYS A 219 -19.62 7.77 7.50
CA LYS A 219 -19.42 6.53 6.77
C LYS A 219 -17.97 6.38 6.33
N THR A 220 -17.49 5.13 6.23
CA THR A 220 -16.19 4.81 5.61
C THR A 220 -16.28 4.87 4.09
N GLY A 221 -17.42 4.54 3.50
CA GLY A 221 -17.67 4.58 2.07
C GLY A 221 -17.07 3.38 1.30
N LEU A 222 -16.56 2.37 2.01
CA LEU A 222 -16.04 1.13 1.42
C LEU A 222 -16.96 -0.06 1.73
N PRO A 223 -16.87 -1.17 0.98
CA PRO A 223 -17.67 -2.36 1.22
C PRO A 223 -17.50 -2.91 2.65
N ALA A 224 -18.52 -3.61 3.15
CA ALA A 224 -18.45 -4.21 4.48
C ALA A 224 -17.33 -5.28 4.56
N SER A 225 -16.48 -5.16 5.57
CA SER A 225 -15.36 -6.08 5.82
C SER A 225 -15.03 -6.12 7.31
N ASN A 226 -14.58 -7.29 7.80
CA ASN A 226 -14.21 -7.45 9.22
C ASN A 226 -12.86 -6.79 9.54
N VAL A 227 -12.77 -5.48 9.39
CA VAL A 227 -11.56 -4.67 9.55
C VAL A 227 -11.83 -3.54 10.53
N LEU A 228 -10.89 -3.30 11.43
CA LEU A 228 -10.83 -2.12 12.29
C LEU A 228 -9.57 -1.33 11.93
N TYR A 229 -9.73 -0.04 11.71
CA TYR A 229 -8.63 0.86 11.42
C TYR A 229 -8.65 2.01 12.45
N TYR A 230 -7.56 2.21 13.13
CA TYR A 230 -7.38 3.23 14.16
C TYR A 230 -6.54 4.37 13.60
N GLU A 231 -7.13 5.55 13.55
CA GLU A 231 -6.40 6.79 13.26
C GLU A 231 -5.76 7.26 14.57
N LEU A 232 -4.46 7.44 14.56
CA LEU A 232 -3.67 7.73 15.75
C LEU A 232 -3.08 9.15 15.69
N SER A 233 -2.61 9.65 16.85
CA SER A 233 -1.81 10.88 16.87
C SER A 233 -0.57 10.78 15.97
N ASP A 234 0.01 11.93 15.63
CA ASP A 234 1.22 12.05 14.79
C ASP A 234 1.09 11.42 13.39
N ASN A 235 -0.13 11.45 12.83
CA ASN A 235 -0.47 10.83 11.54
C ASN A 235 -0.14 9.33 11.46
N ALA A 236 -0.05 8.66 12.60
CA ALA A 236 0.13 7.22 12.65
C ALA A 236 -1.22 6.50 12.52
N TRP A 237 -1.17 5.22 12.16
CA TRP A 237 -2.35 4.39 12.11
C TRP A 237 -2.04 2.93 12.47
N CYS A 238 -3.08 2.20 12.80
CA CYS A 238 -3.01 0.76 13.05
C CYS A 238 -4.25 0.10 12.46
N CYS A 239 -4.07 -0.92 11.64
CA CYS A 239 -5.16 -1.71 11.08
C CYS A 239 -5.13 -3.13 11.63
N VAL A 240 -6.28 -3.62 12.08
CA VAL A 240 -6.46 -4.98 12.61
C VAL A 240 -7.52 -5.71 11.78
N ARG A 241 -7.15 -6.87 11.27
CA ARG A 241 -8.05 -7.70 10.48
C ARG A 241 -7.72 -9.19 10.65
N PRO A 242 -8.72 -10.09 10.64
CA PRO A 242 -8.45 -11.52 10.50
C PRO A 242 -7.98 -11.80 9.06
N SER A 243 -7.12 -12.81 8.90
CA SER A 243 -6.82 -13.36 7.57
C SER A 243 -8.06 -14.09 7.04
N GLY A 244 -8.31 -14.01 5.74
CA GLY A 244 -9.36 -14.75 5.05
C GLY A 244 -8.91 -16.14 4.59
N THR A 245 -7.67 -16.52 4.90
CA THR A 245 -7.06 -17.80 4.52
C THR A 245 -6.69 -18.60 5.75
#